data_12865d6409b5d0672766ef861f2d27a6
#
_entry.id   12865d6409b5d0672766ef861f2d27a6
#
_cell.length_a   1.000
_cell.length_b   1.000
_cell.length_c   1.000
_cell.angle_alpha   90.00
_cell.angle_beta   90.00
_cell.angle_gamma   90.00
#
_symmetry.space_group_name_H-M   'P 1'
#
loop_
_entity.id
_entity.type
_entity.pdbx_description
1 polymer ?
#
loop_
_entity_poly.entity_id
_entity_poly.type
_entity_poly.pdbx_seq_one_letter_code
_entity_poly.pdbx_strand_id
1 'polypeptide(L)'
;YVYDAKVRTAELAREVWRDRELAERLEREAAELHDRFNESFWTDERGGYYVLALDGEKNQVDSLCSNIGHLLWSGIVPPERVDAVVDQLMGDALWSGWGIRTMSTLDRAYNPLAYHNGTVWPHDNSLCAWGLARYGRWPEAHRIVRQMLTAARHFDYQLPEVFAGLPRTETRFPIAYPTAARPQAWAAGTPVLLLQLLLGLSPDRRQNTLESVAPPELPAWAGSLRLSSVRAFDRLWEARLEDGQATVQPG
;
A
#
# COMPACT_ATOMS: atom_id res chain seq x y z
N TYR A 1 8.84 2.29 8.13
CA TYR A 1 9.86 2.79 7.18
C TYR A 1 11.28 2.45 7.61
N VAL A 2 11.70 2.73 8.86
CA VAL A 2 13.07 2.42 9.34
C VAL A 2 13.40 0.94 9.20
N TYR A 3 12.47 0.05 9.53
CA TYR A 3 12.62 -1.39 9.35
C TYR A 3 12.90 -1.75 7.87
N ASP A 4 12.04 -1.32 6.94
CA ASP A 4 12.22 -1.60 5.51
C ASP A 4 13.52 -0.98 4.96
N ALA A 5 13.88 0.23 5.40
CA ALA A 5 15.15 0.85 5.03
C ALA A 5 16.36 0.01 5.47
N LYS A 6 16.37 -0.52 6.71
CA LYS A 6 17.43 -1.40 7.19
C LYS A 6 17.53 -2.68 6.38
N VAL A 7 16.39 -3.35 6.15
CA VAL A 7 16.34 -4.60 5.36
C VAL A 7 16.87 -4.39 3.94
N ARG A 8 16.39 -3.35 3.24
CA ARG A 8 16.84 -3.06 1.86
C ARG A 8 18.29 -2.59 1.79
N THR A 9 18.73 -1.82 2.79
CA THR A 9 20.13 -1.36 2.83
C THR A 9 21.07 -2.54 3.14
N ALA A 10 20.65 -3.49 3.98
CA ALA A 10 21.42 -4.72 4.23
C ALA A 10 21.59 -5.55 2.95
N GLU A 11 20.50 -5.67 2.14
CA GLU A 11 20.56 -6.32 0.83
C GLU A 11 21.57 -5.62 -0.11
N LEU A 12 21.50 -4.28 -0.21
CA LEU A 12 22.44 -3.49 -1.00
C LEU A 12 23.88 -3.63 -0.52
N ALA A 13 24.09 -3.60 0.80
CA ALA A 13 25.41 -3.77 1.40
C ALA A 13 26.00 -5.14 1.03
N ARG A 14 25.19 -6.19 1.10
CA ARG A 14 25.62 -7.55 0.77
C ARG A 14 25.89 -7.74 -0.73
N GLU A 15 24.95 -7.34 -1.57
CA GLU A 15 24.97 -7.69 -2.99
C GLU A 15 25.75 -6.70 -3.86
N VAL A 16 25.67 -5.39 -3.55
CA VAL A 16 26.26 -4.33 -4.37
C VAL A 16 27.57 -3.82 -3.78
N TRP A 17 27.57 -3.43 -2.50
CA TRP A 17 28.75 -2.83 -1.87
C TRP A 17 29.76 -3.85 -1.37
N ARG A 18 29.36 -5.14 -1.25
CA ARG A 18 30.19 -6.23 -0.73
C ARG A 18 30.65 -6.01 0.71
N ASP A 19 29.90 -5.24 1.47
CA ASP A 19 30.10 -4.93 2.88
C ASP A 19 29.24 -5.85 3.75
N ARG A 20 29.80 -6.98 4.12
CA ARG A 20 29.12 -8.00 4.95
C ARG A 20 28.88 -7.52 6.37
N GLU A 21 29.83 -6.78 6.95
CA GLU A 21 29.73 -6.29 8.33
C GLU A 21 28.54 -5.33 8.46
N LEU A 22 28.39 -4.39 7.53
CA LEU A 22 27.26 -3.48 7.46
C LEU A 22 25.94 -4.25 7.26
N ALA A 23 25.91 -5.23 6.36
CA ALA A 23 24.72 -6.04 6.11
C ALA A 23 24.25 -6.77 7.37
N GLU A 24 25.14 -7.51 8.04
CA GLU A 24 24.82 -8.26 9.27
C GLU A 24 24.40 -7.35 10.43
N ARG A 25 25.02 -6.18 10.56
CA ARG A 25 24.61 -5.19 11.56
C ARG A 25 23.19 -4.71 11.30
N LEU A 26 22.85 -4.30 10.07
CA LEU A 26 21.53 -3.81 9.72
C LEU A 26 20.44 -4.87 9.84
N GLU A 27 20.77 -6.14 9.54
CA GLU A 27 19.85 -7.27 9.72
C GLU A 27 19.52 -7.49 11.21
N ARG A 28 20.54 -7.47 12.09
CA ARG A 28 20.30 -7.56 13.54
C ARG A 28 19.45 -6.40 14.05
N GLU A 29 19.81 -5.17 13.67
CA GLU A 29 19.04 -3.98 14.07
C GLU A 29 17.60 -4.00 13.52
N ALA A 30 17.37 -4.57 12.34
CA ALA A 30 16.04 -4.75 11.79
C ALA A 30 15.24 -5.79 12.60
N ALA A 31 15.83 -6.92 12.95
CA ALA A 31 15.20 -7.95 13.76
C ALA A 31 14.82 -7.41 15.16
N GLU A 32 15.74 -6.72 15.83
CA GLU A 32 15.46 -6.08 17.12
C GLU A 32 14.34 -5.04 17.05
N LEU A 33 14.30 -4.27 15.95
CA LEU A 33 13.23 -3.29 15.72
C LEU A 33 11.90 -3.97 15.47
N HIS A 34 11.89 -5.06 14.69
CA HIS A 34 10.71 -5.87 14.42
C HIS A 34 10.08 -6.36 15.74
N ASP A 35 10.86 -6.98 16.60
CA ASP A 35 10.35 -7.56 17.85
C ASP A 35 9.81 -6.48 18.78
N ARG A 36 10.60 -5.43 19.03
CA ARG A 36 10.18 -4.31 19.90
C ARG A 36 8.95 -3.58 19.36
N PHE A 37 8.85 -3.40 18.04
CA PHE A 37 7.70 -2.76 17.42
C PHE A 37 6.45 -3.60 17.62
N ASN A 38 6.54 -4.89 17.34
CA ASN A 38 5.41 -5.81 17.47
C ASN A 38 4.95 -6.00 18.92
N GLU A 39 5.85 -5.88 19.89
CA GLU A 39 5.52 -5.88 21.30
C GLU A 39 4.84 -4.58 21.75
N SER A 40 5.40 -3.42 21.34
CA SER A 40 4.99 -2.13 21.92
C SER A 40 3.77 -1.50 21.24
N PHE A 41 3.57 -1.74 19.93
CA PHE A 41 2.51 -1.08 19.15
C PHE A 41 1.26 -1.94 18.94
N TRP A 42 1.33 -3.23 19.23
CA TRP A 42 0.16 -4.11 19.10
C TRP A 42 -0.80 -3.94 20.26
N THR A 43 -2.09 -3.93 19.96
CA THR A 43 -3.17 -4.05 20.93
C THR A 43 -4.16 -5.12 20.47
N ASP A 44 -4.73 -5.88 21.42
CA ASP A 44 -5.78 -6.86 21.14
C ASP A 44 -7.19 -6.25 21.19
N GLU A 45 -7.28 -4.96 21.49
CA GLU A 45 -8.52 -4.22 21.47
C GLU A 45 -9.17 -4.24 20.07
N ARG A 46 -10.50 -4.17 20.02
CA ARG A 46 -11.28 -4.11 18.78
C ARG A 46 -10.94 -5.20 17.74
N GLY A 47 -10.43 -6.35 18.17
CA GLY A 47 -10.07 -7.46 17.27
C GLY A 47 -8.60 -7.47 16.80
N GLY A 48 -7.79 -6.59 17.35
CA GLY A 48 -6.34 -6.53 17.12
C GLY A 48 -5.91 -5.55 16.01
N TYR A 49 -5.01 -4.64 16.35
CA TYR A 49 -4.38 -3.70 15.41
C TYR A 49 -3.13 -3.06 16.01
N TYR A 50 -2.41 -2.30 15.20
CA TYR A 50 -1.30 -1.47 15.67
C TYR A 50 -1.78 -0.05 15.95
N VAL A 51 -1.49 0.45 17.15
CA VAL A 51 -1.81 1.83 17.56
C VAL A 51 -1.01 2.85 16.76
N LEU A 52 -1.51 4.08 16.69
CA LEU A 52 -0.92 5.15 15.90
C LEU A 52 0.50 5.51 16.35
N ALA A 53 0.72 5.62 17.66
CA ALA A 53 1.97 6.09 18.24
C ALA A 53 2.16 5.62 19.68
N LEU A 54 3.33 5.88 20.23
CA LEU A 54 3.59 5.87 21.66
C LEU A 54 3.83 7.33 22.12
N ASP A 55 3.28 7.69 23.28
CA ASP A 55 3.53 9.00 23.87
C ASP A 55 4.95 9.12 24.48
N GLY A 56 5.24 10.25 25.11
CA GLY A 56 6.55 10.48 25.75
C GLY A 56 6.88 9.50 26.89
N GLU A 57 5.87 8.91 27.51
CA GLU A 57 5.96 7.92 28.59
C GLU A 57 5.85 6.48 28.07
N LYS A 58 5.80 6.31 26.74
CA LYS A 58 5.64 5.02 26.04
C LYS A 58 4.27 4.35 26.21
N ASN A 59 3.25 5.10 26.62
CA ASN A 59 1.88 4.60 26.58
C ASN A 59 1.36 4.61 25.13
N GLN A 60 0.51 3.66 24.79
CA GLN A 60 -0.11 3.55 23.48
C GLN A 60 -1.08 4.72 23.22
N VAL A 61 -0.90 5.40 22.09
CA VAL A 61 -1.89 6.34 21.55
C VAL A 61 -2.87 5.54 20.70
N ASP A 62 -3.98 5.20 21.32
CA ASP A 62 -5.02 4.32 20.77
C ASP A 62 -5.84 5.05 19.70
N SER A 63 -5.34 4.99 18.46
CA SER A 63 -6.03 5.46 17.26
C SER A 63 -5.82 4.47 16.13
N LEU A 64 -6.91 4.07 15.48
CA LEU A 64 -6.88 3.18 14.34
C LEU A 64 -6.80 4.01 13.04
N CYS A 65 -5.67 3.93 12.36
CA CYS A 65 -5.36 4.73 11.18
C CYS A 65 -4.86 3.87 10.02
N SER A 66 -4.92 4.40 8.79
CA SER A 66 -4.41 3.72 7.57
C SER A 66 -2.92 3.37 7.63
N ASN A 67 -2.16 3.96 8.56
CA ASN A 67 -0.76 3.63 8.83
C ASN A 67 -0.50 2.13 8.97
N ILE A 68 -1.49 1.35 9.47
CA ILE A 68 -1.36 -0.11 9.59
C ILE A 68 -1.16 -0.79 8.22
N GLY A 69 -1.69 -0.23 7.12
CA GLY A 69 -1.43 -0.70 5.77
C GLY A 69 0.01 -0.49 5.30
N HIS A 70 0.68 0.56 5.79
CA HIS A 70 2.10 0.79 5.53
C HIS A 70 2.99 -0.20 6.31
N LEU A 71 2.49 -0.80 7.39
CA LEU A 71 3.19 -1.88 8.07
C LEU A 71 3.22 -3.14 7.20
N LEU A 72 2.12 -3.46 6.53
CA LEU A 72 2.09 -4.52 5.52
C LEU A 72 3.07 -4.21 4.38
N TRP A 73 3.07 -2.97 3.87
CA TRP A 73 4.01 -2.56 2.82
C TRP A 73 5.47 -2.75 3.23
N SER A 74 5.84 -2.40 4.45
CA SER A 74 7.20 -2.56 4.97
C SER A 74 7.59 -4.00 5.29
N GLY A 75 6.62 -4.89 5.48
CA GLY A 75 6.83 -6.29 5.85
C GLY A 75 7.16 -6.51 7.33
N ILE A 76 6.82 -5.55 8.21
CA ILE A 76 7.10 -5.65 9.66
C ILE A 76 6.01 -6.43 10.42
N VAL A 77 4.86 -6.70 9.79
CA VAL A 77 3.74 -7.43 10.40
C VAL A 77 4.04 -8.93 10.38
N PRO A 78 4.03 -9.62 11.52
CA PRO A 78 4.21 -11.07 11.56
C PRO A 78 2.97 -11.79 11.00
N PRO A 79 3.13 -12.99 10.41
CA PRO A 79 2.06 -13.69 9.69
C PRO A 79 0.76 -13.87 10.49
N GLU A 80 0.85 -14.13 11.78
CA GLU A 80 -0.28 -14.37 12.68
C GLU A 80 -1.16 -13.13 12.93
N ARG A 81 -0.66 -11.92 12.63
CA ARG A 81 -1.40 -10.66 12.80
C ARG A 81 -1.95 -10.09 11.50
N VAL A 82 -1.60 -10.69 10.37
CA VAL A 82 -1.99 -10.18 9.05
C VAL A 82 -3.49 -10.12 8.88
N ASP A 83 -4.21 -11.17 9.28
CA ASP A 83 -5.66 -11.25 9.12
C ASP A 83 -6.36 -10.12 9.90
N ALA A 84 -5.98 -9.90 11.15
CA ALA A 84 -6.53 -8.82 11.96
C ALA A 84 -6.26 -7.44 11.33
N VAL A 85 -5.04 -7.18 10.85
CA VAL A 85 -4.71 -5.92 10.16
C VAL A 85 -5.54 -5.73 8.90
N VAL A 86 -5.74 -6.78 8.10
CA VAL A 86 -6.56 -6.75 6.89
C VAL A 86 -8.02 -6.48 7.22
N ASP A 87 -8.57 -7.15 8.23
CA ASP A 87 -9.95 -6.94 8.68
C ASP A 87 -10.19 -5.49 9.13
N GLN A 88 -9.24 -4.87 9.83
CA GLN A 88 -9.33 -3.46 10.19
C GLN A 88 -9.28 -2.54 8.96
N LEU A 89 -8.35 -2.76 8.03
CA LEU A 89 -8.21 -1.92 6.83
C LEU A 89 -9.44 -1.97 5.93
N MET A 90 -10.05 -3.14 5.80
CA MET A 90 -11.15 -3.39 4.88
C MET A 90 -12.52 -3.29 5.54
N GLY A 91 -12.55 -3.11 6.88
CA GLY A 91 -13.76 -2.92 7.67
C GLY A 91 -14.36 -1.53 7.53
N ASP A 92 -15.64 -1.37 7.81
CA ASP A 92 -16.42 -0.14 7.59
C ASP A 92 -15.86 1.09 8.33
N ALA A 93 -15.11 0.86 9.41
CA ALA A 93 -14.50 1.94 10.17
C ALA A 93 -13.42 2.69 9.38
N LEU A 94 -12.59 1.98 8.61
CA LEU A 94 -11.58 2.57 7.73
C LEU A 94 -12.00 2.59 6.26
N TRP A 95 -12.75 1.59 5.78
CA TRP A 95 -13.14 1.50 4.38
C TRP A 95 -14.34 2.40 4.06
N SER A 96 -14.12 3.45 3.28
CA SER A 96 -15.19 4.39 2.85
C SER A 96 -16.04 3.90 1.68
N GLY A 97 -15.61 2.84 0.98
CA GLY A 97 -16.18 2.45 -0.32
C GLY A 97 -15.53 3.18 -1.51
N TRP A 98 -14.84 4.29 -1.26
CA TRP A 98 -13.97 4.97 -2.23
C TRP A 98 -12.50 4.65 -2.03
N GLY A 99 -12.11 4.24 -0.82
CA GLY A 99 -10.77 3.90 -0.40
C GLY A 99 -10.69 3.81 1.12
N ILE A 100 -9.49 3.54 1.63
CA ILE A 100 -9.17 3.51 3.05
C ILE A 100 -9.03 4.96 3.54
N ARG A 101 -9.72 5.28 4.63
CA ARG A 101 -9.61 6.56 5.34
C ARG A 101 -8.33 6.62 6.16
N THR A 102 -7.79 7.81 6.34
CA THR A 102 -6.63 8.04 7.20
C THR A 102 -6.89 7.73 8.67
N MET A 103 -8.14 7.83 9.12
CA MET A 103 -8.55 7.57 10.50
C MET A 103 -9.90 6.88 10.54
N SER A 104 -10.05 5.96 11.49
CA SER A 104 -11.29 5.22 11.75
C SER A 104 -12.44 6.12 12.19
N THR A 105 -13.64 5.81 11.72
CA THR A 105 -14.88 6.49 12.13
C THR A 105 -15.20 6.31 13.62
N LEU A 106 -14.54 5.35 14.29
CA LEU A 106 -14.69 5.08 15.71
C LEU A 106 -13.79 5.94 16.60
N ASP A 107 -12.84 6.66 15.99
CA ASP A 107 -11.90 7.51 16.71
C ASP A 107 -12.49 8.90 16.98
N ARG A 108 -12.21 9.45 18.17
CA ARG A 108 -12.80 10.72 18.63
C ARG A 108 -12.42 11.93 17.77
N ALA A 109 -11.25 11.87 17.11
CA ALA A 109 -10.76 12.93 16.24
C ALA A 109 -11.19 12.76 14.77
N TYR A 110 -11.99 11.73 14.46
CA TYR A 110 -12.46 11.47 13.11
C TYR A 110 -13.30 12.63 12.57
N ASN A 111 -12.93 13.07 11.38
CA ASN A 111 -13.71 14.00 10.58
C ASN A 111 -13.41 13.75 9.09
N PRO A 112 -14.41 13.31 8.29
CA PRO A 112 -14.20 12.98 6.88
C PRO A 112 -13.75 14.17 6.01
N LEU A 113 -13.84 15.38 6.55
CA LEU A 113 -13.42 16.63 5.90
C LEU A 113 -12.14 17.21 6.51
N ALA A 114 -11.54 16.56 7.50
CA ALA A 114 -10.27 16.99 8.08
C ALA A 114 -9.10 16.36 7.32
N TYR A 115 -8.16 17.19 6.89
CA TYR A 115 -7.06 16.84 5.99
C TYR A 115 -6.30 15.55 6.37
N HIS A 116 -6.05 15.32 7.67
CA HIS A 116 -5.35 14.12 8.16
C HIS A 116 -6.22 13.11 8.91
N ASN A 117 -7.45 13.48 9.32
CA ASN A 117 -8.20 12.73 10.33
C ASN A 117 -9.47 12.06 9.77
N GLY A 118 -9.44 11.55 8.56
CA GLY A 118 -10.57 10.79 8.01
C GLY A 118 -10.78 10.91 6.50
N THR A 119 -9.94 11.65 5.81
CA THR A 119 -9.92 11.75 4.33
C THR A 119 -9.31 10.51 3.69
N VAL A 120 -9.42 10.41 2.36
CA VAL A 120 -8.84 9.34 1.54
C VAL A 120 -7.72 9.90 0.68
N TRP A 121 -6.54 9.31 0.78
CA TRP A 121 -5.35 9.70 0.02
C TRP A 121 -4.99 8.63 -1.01
N PRO A 122 -4.95 8.94 -2.30
CA PRO A 122 -4.58 7.97 -3.33
C PRO A 122 -3.21 7.34 -3.09
N HIS A 123 -2.21 8.13 -2.72
CA HIS A 123 -0.88 7.64 -2.39
C HIS A 123 -0.89 6.62 -1.25
N ASP A 124 -1.52 6.95 -0.13
CA ASP A 124 -1.67 6.10 1.05
C ASP A 124 -2.34 4.76 0.67
N ASN A 125 -3.44 4.83 -0.07
CA ASN A 125 -4.16 3.66 -0.57
C ASN A 125 -3.31 2.79 -1.50
N SER A 126 -2.44 3.38 -2.32
CA SER A 126 -1.56 2.61 -3.21
C SER A 126 -0.52 1.81 -2.44
N LEU A 127 0.03 2.36 -1.35
CA LEU A 127 0.94 1.64 -0.47
C LEU A 127 0.23 0.55 0.32
N CYS A 128 -1.00 0.80 0.80
CA CYS A 128 -1.83 -0.23 1.41
C CYS A 128 -2.10 -1.39 0.45
N ALA A 129 -2.46 -1.09 -0.80
CA ALA A 129 -2.68 -2.12 -1.83
C ALA A 129 -1.43 -2.95 -2.10
N TRP A 130 -0.27 -2.31 -2.19
CA TRP A 130 1.01 -3.01 -2.34
C TRP A 130 1.32 -3.89 -1.13
N GLY A 131 1.09 -3.38 0.08
CA GLY A 131 1.25 -4.14 1.32
C GLY A 131 0.37 -5.39 1.36
N LEU A 132 -0.89 -5.26 1.01
CA LEU A 132 -1.83 -6.38 0.90
C LEU A 132 -1.34 -7.45 -0.09
N ALA A 133 -0.94 -7.04 -1.29
CA ALA A 133 -0.41 -7.95 -2.31
C ALA A 133 0.86 -8.67 -1.83
N ARG A 134 1.75 -7.99 -1.12
CA ARG A 134 2.96 -8.57 -0.52
C ARG A 134 2.65 -9.76 0.41
N TYR A 135 1.53 -9.70 1.12
CA TYR A 135 1.05 -10.78 2.01
C TYR A 135 0.05 -11.73 1.33
N GLY A 136 -0.06 -11.68 -0.01
CA GLY A 136 -0.95 -12.55 -0.77
C GLY A 136 -2.44 -12.19 -0.69
N ARG A 137 -2.77 -11.02 -0.13
CA ARG A 137 -4.15 -10.52 0.01
C ARG A 137 -4.60 -9.81 -1.27
N TRP A 138 -4.56 -10.54 -2.37
CA TRP A 138 -4.86 -10.04 -3.70
C TRP A 138 -6.29 -9.54 -3.88
N PRO A 139 -7.34 -10.20 -3.35
CA PRO A 139 -8.70 -9.70 -3.47
C PRO A 139 -8.88 -8.30 -2.88
N GLU A 140 -8.31 -8.06 -1.69
CA GLU A 140 -8.36 -6.78 -1.00
C GLU A 140 -7.52 -5.72 -1.72
N ALA A 141 -6.34 -6.08 -2.19
CA ALA A 141 -5.50 -5.21 -3.01
C ALA A 141 -6.24 -4.78 -4.29
N HIS A 142 -6.83 -5.73 -5.01
CA HIS A 142 -7.61 -5.46 -6.22
C HIS A 142 -8.86 -4.60 -5.94
N ARG A 143 -9.46 -4.75 -4.76
CA ARG A 143 -10.58 -3.89 -4.33
C ARG A 143 -10.14 -2.43 -4.24
N ILE A 144 -8.97 -2.16 -3.65
CA ILE A 144 -8.39 -0.80 -3.60
C ILE A 144 -8.10 -0.29 -5.01
N VAL A 145 -7.40 -1.09 -5.84
CA VAL A 145 -7.09 -0.73 -7.24
C VAL A 145 -8.35 -0.29 -7.97
N ARG A 146 -9.40 -1.12 -7.92
CA ARG A 146 -10.69 -0.83 -8.58
C ARG A 146 -11.29 0.48 -8.10
N GLN A 147 -11.27 0.75 -6.80
CA GLN A 147 -11.90 1.96 -6.26
C GLN A 147 -11.10 3.21 -6.58
N MET A 148 -9.77 3.17 -6.54
CA MET A 148 -8.93 4.30 -6.94
C MET A 148 -9.12 4.64 -8.42
N LEU A 149 -9.15 3.64 -9.31
CA LEU A 149 -9.44 3.85 -10.73
C LEU A 149 -10.86 4.37 -10.96
N THR A 150 -11.84 3.90 -10.16
CA THR A 150 -13.20 4.41 -10.21
C THR A 150 -13.26 5.87 -9.75
N ALA A 151 -12.59 6.22 -8.67
CA ALA A 151 -12.51 7.59 -8.16
C ALA A 151 -11.87 8.53 -9.20
N ALA A 152 -10.80 8.09 -9.87
CA ALA A 152 -10.09 8.88 -10.88
C ALA A 152 -11.01 9.40 -11.99
N ARG A 153 -12.05 8.64 -12.38
CA ARG A 153 -13.05 9.06 -13.39
C ARG A 153 -13.80 10.35 -13.02
N HIS A 154 -13.91 10.63 -11.72
CA HIS A 154 -14.58 11.83 -11.21
C HIS A 154 -13.62 13.02 -11.06
N PHE A 155 -12.34 12.81 -11.34
CA PHE A 155 -11.28 13.80 -11.28
C PHE A 155 -10.57 13.94 -12.65
N ASP A 156 -11.27 13.74 -13.75
CA ASP A 156 -10.72 13.79 -15.13
C ASP A 156 -9.46 12.91 -15.30
N TYR A 157 -9.46 11.77 -14.63
CA TYR A 157 -8.33 10.81 -14.56
C TYR A 157 -7.04 11.38 -13.94
N GLN A 158 -7.15 12.48 -13.22
CA GLN A 158 -6.06 13.06 -12.43
C GLN A 158 -6.41 12.98 -10.95
N LEU A 159 -5.99 11.92 -10.29
CA LEU A 159 -6.22 11.78 -8.86
C LEU A 159 -5.63 12.99 -8.11
N PRO A 160 -6.42 13.65 -7.24
CA PRO A 160 -5.93 14.73 -6.40
C PRO A 160 -5.06 14.18 -5.27
N GLU A 161 -4.36 15.05 -4.58
CA GLU A 161 -3.61 14.70 -3.37
C GLU A 161 -4.48 13.93 -2.37
N VAL A 162 -5.70 14.42 -2.14
CA VAL A 162 -6.64 13.94 -1.14
C VAL A 162 -8.08 14.26 -1.55
N PHE A 163 -9.03 13.44 -1.12
CA PHE A 163 -10.46 13.72 -1.20
C PHE A 163 -11.17 13.32 0.10
N ALA A 164 -12.39 13.83 0.31
CA ALA A 164 -13.14 13.60 1.54
C ALA A 164 -13.40 12.11 1.80
N GLY A 165 -13.36 11.71 3.07
CA GLY A 165 -13.58 10.33 3.50
C GLY A 165 -15.04 9.96 3.73
N LEU A 166 -15.99 10.68 3.13
CA LEU A 166 -17.42 10.35 3.20
C LEU A 166 -17.70 8.96 2.61
N PRO A 167 -18.62 8.20 3.19
CA PRO A 167 -18.92 6.85 2.71
C PRO A 167 -19.59 6.89 1.33
N ARG A 168 -19.24 5.93 0.48
CA ARG A 168 -19.82 5.78 -0.86
C ARG A 168 -21.34 5.51 -0.84
N THR A 169 -21.87 5.04 0.27
CA THR A 169 -23.31 4.88 0.46
C THR A 169 -24.06 6.21 0.58
N GLU A 170 -23.36 7.28 0.95
CA GLU A 170 -23.92 8.63 1.10
C GLU A 170 -23.61 9.54 -0.10
N THR A 171 -22.55 9.23 -0.86
CA THR A 171 -22.10 10.07 -1.98
C THR A 171 -22.03 9.28 -3.29
N ARG A 172 -22.59 9.82 -4.37
CA ARG A 172 -22.53 9.20 -5.70
C ARG A 172 -21.17 9.35 -6.37
N PHE A 173 -20.31 10.22 -5.86
CA PHE A 173 -18.97 10.53 -6.34
C PHE A 173 -18.07 10.92 -5.15
N PRO A 174 -16.75 10.75 -5.26
CA PRO A 174 -15.83 11.20 -4.22
C PRO A 174 -15.85 12.72 -4.15
N ILE A 175 -16.00 13.26 -2.95
CA ILE A 175 -16.08 14.71 -2.73
C ILE A 175 -14.67 15.31 -2.77
N ALA A 176 -14.45 16.26 -3.65
CA ALA A 176 -13.18 16.96 -3.77
C ALA A 176 -12.82 17.70 -2.46
N TYR A 177 -11.56 17.61 -2.08
CA TYR A 177 -11.05 18.42 -0.97
C TYR A 177 -10.64 19.80 -1.51
N PRO A 178 -11.19 20.92 -0.97
CA PRO A 178 -11.07 22.23 -1.62
C PRO A 178 -9.64 22.72 -1.85
N THR A 179 -8.71 22.35 -0.98
CA THR A 179 -7.31 22.81 -1.01
C THR A 179 -6.34 21.69 -1.42
N ALA A 180 -6.85 20.54 -1.90
CA ALA A 180 -5.99 19.46 -2.39
C ALA A 180 -5.18 19.90 -3.60
N ALA A 181 -3.87 19.62 -3.57
CA ALA A 181 -3.01 19.85 -4.73
C ALA A 181 -3.42 18.93 -5.89
N ARG A 182 -3.54 19.52 -7.08
CA ARG A 182 -3.84 18.81 -8.34
C ARG A 182 -3.21 19.57 -9.52
N PRO A 183 -2.16 19.05 -10.19
CA PRO A 183 -1.50 17.78 -9.91
C PRO A 183 -0.69 17.77 -8.62
N GLN A 184 -0.47 16.56 -8.09
CA GLN A 184 0.41 16.31 -6.94
C GLN A 184 1.24 15.05 -7.25
N ALA A 185 2.55 15.11 -7.06
CA ALA A 185 3.50 14.13 -7.60
C ALA A 185 3.20 12.68 -7.15
N TRP A 186 3.00 12.45 -5.86
CA TRP A 186 2.72 11.08 -5.37
C TRP A 186 1.31 10.59 -5.75
N ALA A 187 0.32 11.48 -5.87
CA ALA A 187 -0.99 11.13 -6.38
C ALA A 187 -0.93 10.77 -7.88
N ALA A 188 -0.10 11.49 -8.65
CA ALA A 188 0.15 11.17 -10.06
C ALA A 188 0.90 9.84 -10.23
N GLY A 189 1.76 9.46 -9.28
CA GLY A 189 2.44 8.16 -9.25
C GLY A 189 1.53 6.99 -8.88
N THR A 190 0.42 7.24 -8.19
CA THR A 190 -0.52 6.20 -7.73
C THR A 190 -1.02 5.30 -8.86
N PRO A 191 -1.57 5.79 -9.99
CA PRO A 191 -2.03 4.92 -11.08
C PRO A 191 -0.93 4.01 -11.63
N VAL A 192 0.31 4.50 -11.70
CA VAL A 192 1.46 3.70 -12.17
C VAL A 192 1.72 2.54 -11.21
N LEU A 193 1.75 2.79 -9.90
CA LEU A 193 1.91 1.75 -8.89
C LEU A 193 0.76 0.73 -8.91
N LEU A 194 -0.48 1.19 -9.09
CA LEU A 194 -1.65 0.31 -9.17
C LEU A 194 -1.62 -0.58 -10.43
N LEU A 195 -1.16 -0.05 -11.57
CA LEU A 195 -0.96 -0.83 -12.80
C LEU A 195 0.17 -1.85 -12.63
N GLN A 196 1.28 -1.45 -12.01
CA GLN A 196 2.38 -2.36 -11.68
C GLN A 196 1.91 -3.51 -10.79
N LEU A 197 1.09 -3.21 -9.79
CA LEU A 197 0.50 -4.20 -8.90
C LEU A 197 -0.47 -5.12 -9.65
N LEU A 198 -1.37 -4.57 -10.47
CA LEU A 198 -2.33 -5.35 -11.24
C LEU A 198 -1.66 -6.32 -12.21
N LEU A 199 -0.56 -5.91 -12.84
CA LEU A 199 0.25 -6.74 -13.71
C LEU A 199 1.24 -7.63 -12.94
N GLY A 200 1.38 -7.44 -11.62
CA GLY A 200 2.33 -8.17 -10.78
C GLY A 200 3.79 -7.96 -11.18
N LEU A 201 4.14 -6.78 -11.72
CA LEU A 201 5.49 -6.53 -12.23
C LEU A 201 6.52 -6.56 -11.11
N SER A 202 7.46 -7.50 -11.21
CA SER A 202 8.55 -7.69 -10.27
C SER A 202 9.89 -7.85 -11.00
N PRO A 203 10.92 -7.06 -10.67
CA PRO A 203 12.25 -7.25 -11.24
C PRO A 203 12.97 -8.40 -10.55
N ASP A 204 13.44 -9.39 -11.33
CA ASP A 204 14.40 -10.39 -10.86
C ASP A 204 15.83 -9.95 -11.22
N ARG A 205 16.58 -9.52 -10.20
CA ARG A 205 17.97 -9.07 -10.36
C ARG A 205 18.94 -10.21 -10.67
N ARG A 206 18.63 -11.45 -10.28
CA ARG A 206 19.51 -12.60 -10.49
C ARG A 206 19.50 -13.02 -11.94
N GLN A 207 18.32 -12.95 -12.56
CA GLN A 207 18.12 -13.31 -13.95
C GLN A 207 18.18 -12.09 -14.90
N ASN A 208 18.18 -10.87 -14.38
CA ASN A 208 18.03 -9.62 -15.15
C ASN A 208 16.76 -9.64 -16.02
N THR A 209 15.65 -10.13 -15.42
CA THR A 209 14.35 -10.23 -16.07
C THR A 209 13.30 -9.41 -15.32
N LEU A 210 12.27 -9.00 -16.05
CA LEU A 210 11.04 -8.48 -15.48
C LEU A 210 9.99 -9.59 -15.58
N GLU A 211 9.37 -9.93 -14.46
CA GLU A 211 8.41 -11.04 -14.35
C GLU A 211 7.06 -10.56 -13.87
N SER A 212 6.02 -11.37 -14.08
CA SER A 212 4.74 -11.19 -13.43
C SER A 212 4.60 -12.16 -12.26
N VAL A 213 4.41 -11.61 -11.07
CA VAL A 213 4.07 -12.35 -9.84
C VAL A 213 2.59 -12.18 -9.48
N ALA A 214 1.77 -11.73 -10.44
CA ALA A 214 0.33 -11.62 -10.27
C ALA A 214 -0.30 -13.00 -9.98
N PRO A 215 -1.44 -13.05 -9.27
CA PRO A 215 -2.18 -14.29 -9.11
C PRO A 215 -2.61 -14.85 -10.48
N PRO A 216 -2.79 -16.20 -10.59
CA PRO A 216 -3.11 -16.84 -11.88
C PRO A 216 -4.41 -16.35 -12.50
N GLU A 217 -5.34 -15.85 -11.68
CA GLU A 217 -6.62 -15.29 -12.14
C GLU A 217 -6.76 -13.86 -11.66
N LEU A 218 -6.77 -12.93 -12.61
CA LEU A 218 -7.03 -11.52 -12.35
C LEU A 218 -8.53 -11.23 -12.47
N PRO A 219 -9.02 -10.20 -11.74
CA PRO A 219 -10.46 -9.94 -11.71
C PRO A 219 -10.98 -9.52 -13.08
N ALA A 220 -12.13 -10.07 -13.50
CA ALA A 220 -12.74 -9.80 -14.81
C ALA A 220 -12.95 -8.31 -15.13
N TRP A 221 -13.11 -7.44 -14.13
CA TRP A 221 -13.23 -6.00 -14.32
C TRP A 221 -11.96 -5.33 -14.85
N ALA A 222 -10.78 -5.98 -14.73
CA ALA A 222 -9.53 -5.44 -15.23
C ALA A 222 -9.45 -5.42 -16.77
N GLY A 223 -10.24 -6.27 -17.43
CA GLY A 223 -10.31 -6.32 -18.89
C GLY A 223 -8.97 -6.71 -19.51
N SER A 224 -8.65 -6.08 -20.64
CA SER A 224 -7.35 -6.19 -21.29
C SER A 224 -6.53 -4.92 -21.08
N LEU A 225 -5.23 -5.10 -20.82
CA LEU A 225 -4.29 -4.01 -20.58
C LEU A 225 -2.96 -4.33 -21.29
N ARG A 226 -2.37 -3.31 -21.88
CA ARG A 226 -1.01 -3.40 -22.43
C ARG A 226 -0.18 -2.24 -21.91
N LEU A 227 0.96 -2.55 -21.32
CA LEU A 227 1.96 -1.58 -20.88
C LEU A 227 3.23 -1.84 -21.69
N SER A 228 3.58 -0.93 -22.59
CA SER A 228 4.75 -1.00 -23.46
C SER A 228 5.87 -0.09 -22.98
N SER A 229 7.08 -0.37 -23.45
CA SER A 229 8.28 0.46 -23.17
C SER A 229 8.64 0.54 -21.67
N VAL A 230 8.34 -0.48 -20.90
CA VAL A 230 8.80 -0.58 -19.51
C VAL A 230 10.31 -0.81 -19.51
N ARG A 231 11.08 0.13 -18.96
CA ARG A 231 12.53 -0.01 -18.91
C ARG A 231 12.98 -0.72 -17.64
N ALA A 232 13.62 -1.87 -17.79
CA ALA A 232 14.29 -2.58 -16.71
C ALA A 232 15.52 -3.34 -17.27
N PHE A 233 16.64 -3.41 -16.50
CA PHE A 233 17.86 -4.14 -16.85
C PHE A 233 18.41 -3.77 -18.25
N ASP A 234 18.46 -2.47 -18.56
CA ASP A 234 18.91 -1.91 -19.84
C ASP A 234 18.15 -2.43 -21.08
N ARG A 235 16.94 -2.96 -20.87
CA ARG A 235 16.04 -3.46 -21.90
C ARG A 235 14.67 -2.79 -21.79
N LEU A 236 13.94 -2.86 -22.89
CA LEU A 236 12.51 -2.54 -22.91
C LEU A 236 11.72 -3.83 -22.73
N TRP A 237 10.61 -3.72 -22.02
CA TRP A 237 9.71 -4.82 -21.77
C TRP A 237 8.29 -4.41 -22.13
N GLU A 238 7.48 -5.38 -22.46
CA GLU A 238 6.05 -5.25 -22.61
C GLU A 238 5.34 -6.16 -21.60
N ALA A 239 4.38 -5.61 -20.88
CA ALA A 239 3.50 -6.36 -20.00
C ALA A 239 2.08 -6.29 -20.52
N ARG A 240 1.38 -7.42 -20.51
CA ARG A 240 -0.01 -7.56 -20.97
C ARG A 240 -0.85 -8.25 -19.93
N LEU A 241 -2.10 -7.84 -19.88
CA LEU A 241 -3.19 -8.56 -19.25
C LEU A 241 -4.19 -8.91 -20.34
N GLU A 242 -4.38 -10.20 -20.58
CA GLU A 242 -5.34 -10.72 -21.56
C GLU A 242 -5.97 -11.98 -20.96
N ASP A 243 -7.28 -12.14 -21.10
CA ASP A 243 -8.04 -13.30 -20.59
C ASP A 243 -7.78 -13.64 -19.10
N GLY A 244 -7.62 -12.60 -18.28
CA GLY A 244 -7.37 -12.74 -16.84
C GLY A 244 -5.94 -13.16 -16.47
N GLN A 245 -5.02 -13.22 -17.42
CA GLN A 245 -3.62 -13.58 -17.18
C GLN A 245 -2.68 -12.44 -17.50
N ALA A 246 -1.72 -12.20 -16.60
CA ALA A 246 -0.65 -11.24 -16.80
C ALA A 246 0.59 -11.94 -17.38
N THR A 247 1.16 -11.38 -18.43
CA THR A 247 2.39 -11.85 -19.08
C THR A 247 3.38 -10.72 -19.25
N VAL A 248 4.68 -11.03 -19.22
CA VAL A 248 5.76 -10.08 -19.44
C VAL A 248 6.74 -10.67 -20.46
N GLN A 249 7.14 -9.87 -21.44
CA GLN A 249 8.08 -10.28 -22.49
C GLN A 249 9.01 -9.13 -22.85
N PRO A 250 10.21 -9.41 -23.42
CA PRO A 250 11.04 -8.38 -24.03
C PRO A 250 10.27 -7.63 -25.11
N GLY A 251 10.41 -6.30 -25.11
CA GLY A 251 9.76 -5.40 -26.09
C GLY A 251 10.57 -5.21 -27.37
#